data_8fb072ee53286be229a5b6702bef2378
#
_entry.id   8fb072ee53286be229a5b6702bef2378
#
_cell.length_a   1.000
_cell.length_b   1.000
_cell.length_c   1.000
_cell.angle_alpha   90.00
_cell.angle_beta   90.00
_cell.angle_gamma   90.00
#
_symmetry.space_group_name_H-M   'P 1'
#
loop_
_entity.id
_entity.type
_entity.pdbx_description
1 polymer ?
#
loop_
_entity_poly.entity_id
_entity_poly.type
_entity_poly.pdbx_seq_one_letter_code
_entity_poly.pdbx_strand_id
1 'polypeptide(L)'
;MTTTETKNNVLLTLSHISASYDGKRVLNDVSMAVEKNDFWGIVGPNGGGKTTLVRLMLGLKQPDEGMVTYYNNDGQPTRHIAIGYLPQYTHIDRQFPISVREVVLSGLSNQKRLLQPYTHQHHTMVNETLQRLDLTELADRHIAALSGGQLQRVLLARAIVAKPDILVLDEPNTYMDRHFQRDMYAVLHELNNHCAIVIVSHDVDAVRAHTKQVAFVNRGLTLIIPQEAQALKEMH
;
A
#
# COMPACT_ATOMS: atom_id res chain seq x y z
N MET A 1 -19.22 -7.90 -28.96
CA MET A 1 -19.42 -6.66 -28.19
C MET A 1 -19.02 -6.90 -26.74
N THR A 2 -17.72 -6.99 -26.39
CA THR A 2 -17.29 -7.27 -25.01
C THR A 2 -15.84 -6.80 -24.73
N THR A 3 -15.38 -5.74 -25.42
CA THR A 3 -13.96 -5.29 -25.28
C THR A 3 -13.79 -3.87 -24.74
N THR A 4 -14.88 -3.16 -24.43
CA THR A 4 -14.80 -1.74 -24.05
C THR A 4 -14.96 -1.50 -22.54
N GLU A 5 -15.59 -2.39 -21.79
CA GLU A 5 -15.79 -2.24 -20.32
C GLU A 5 -14.56 -2.57 -19.48
N THR A 6 -13.67 -3.43 -19.99
CA THR A 6 -12.49 -3.89 -19.23
C THR A 6 -11.40 -2.81 -19.07
N LYS A 7 -11.36 -1.80 -19.95
CA LYS A 7 -10.32 -0.75 -19.90
C LYS A 7 -10.53 0.33 -18.85
N ASN A 8 -11.76 0.54 -18.36
CA ASN A 8 -12.07 1.61 -17.41
C ASN A 8 -11.78 1.28 -15.94
N ASN A 9 -11.43 0.04 -15.61
CA ASN A 9 -11.22 -0.39 -14.23
C ASN A 9 -9.74 -0.48 -13.83
N VAL A 10 -8.83 -0.54 -14.79
CA VAL A 10 -7.39 -0.65 -14.51
C VAL A 10 -6.84 0.68 -13.98
N LEU A 11 -6.11 0.63 -12.86
CA LEU A 11 -5.42 1.77 -12.24
C LEU A 11 -3.92 1.77 -12.52
N LEU A 12 -3.32 0.58 -12.59
CA LEU A 12 -1.88 0.40 -12.74
C LEU A 12 -1.61 -0.89 -13.52
N THR A 13 -0.68 -0.83 -14.48
CA THR A 13 -0.09 -2.03 -15.09
C THR A 13 1.42 -2.02 -14.95
N LEU A 14 1.96 -3.20 -14.67
CA LEU A 14 3.36 -3.54 -14.85
C LEU A 14 3.42 -4.52 -16.02
N SER A 15 4.17 -4.19 -17.06
CA SER A 15 4.24 -4.98 -18.30
C SER A 15 5.68 -5.38 -18.57
N HIS A 16 5.96 -6.70 -18.50
CA HIS A 16 7.28 -7.30 -18.78
C HIS A 16 8.42 -6.65 -18.00
N ILE A 17 8.18 -6.39 -16.69
CA ILE A 17 9.13 -5.69 -15.83
C ILE A 17 10.30 -6.57 -15.46
N SER A 18 11.51 -6.11 -15.78
CA SER A 18 12.76 -6.61 -15.20
C SER A 18 13.45 -5.49 -14.42
N ALA A 19 14.04 -5.84 -13.27
CA ALA A 19 14.72 -4.86 -12.43
C ALA A 19 15.90 -5.48 -11.69
N SER A 20 16.98 -4.68 -11.52
CA SER A 20 18.22 -5.09 -10.86
C SER A 20 18.60 -4.13 -9.73
N TYR A 21 19.40 -4.65 -8.78
CA TYR A 21 20.14 -3.88 -7.79
C TYR A 21 21.59 -4.34 -7.79
N ASP A 22 22.52 -3.41 -7.84
CA ASP A 22 23.97 -3.66 -7.86
C ASP A 22 24.36 -4.78 -8.87
N GLY A 23 23.79 -4.70 -10.07
CA GLY A 23 24.02 -5.67 -11.15
C GLY A 23 23.36 -7.04 -10.97
N LYS A 24 22.65 -7.28 -9.86
CA LYS A 24 21.90 -8.53 -9.64
C LYS A 24 20.44 -8.34 -10.02
N ARG A 25 19.94 -9.15 -10.96
CA ARG A 25 18.52 -9.16 -11.33
C ARG A 25 17.67 -9.68 -10.17
N VAL A 26 16.73 -8.85 -9.71
CA VAL A 26 15.82 -9.15 -8.59
C VAL A 26 14.39 -9.39 -9.05
N LEU A 27 14.00 -8.86 -10.22
CA LEU A 27 12.75 -9.18 -10.92
C LEU A 27 13.07 -9.49 -12.37
N ASN A 28 12.38 -10.48 -12.92
CA ASN A 28 12.56 -10.93 -14.29
C ASN A 28 11.21 -11.20 -14.93
N ASP A 29 10.89 -10.42 -15.97
CA ASP A 29 9.67 -10.54 -16.79
C ASP A 29 8.38 -10.62 -15.98
N VAL A 30 8.19 -9.68 -15.05
CA VAL A 30 7.01 -9.61 -14.19
C VAL A 30 5.93 -8.77 -14.86
N SER A 31 4.73 -9.34 -14.97
CA SER A 31 3.54 -8.63 -15.44
C SER A 31 2.40 -8.74 -14.43
N MET A 32 1.74 -7.62 -14.14
CA MET A 32 0.65 -7.52 -13.18
C MET A 32 -0.24 -6.32 -13.51
N ALA A 33 -1.53 -6.43 -13.28
CA ALA A 33 -2.46 -5.30 -13.32
C ALA A 33 -3.15 -5.14 -11.95
N VAL A 34 -3.41 -3.90 -11.58
CA VAL A 34 -4.21 -3.55 -10.40
C VAL A 34 -5.43 -2.78 -10.88
N GLU A 35 -6.60 -3.32 -10.58
CA GLU A 35 -7.89 -2.74 -10.94
C GLU A 35 -8.55 -2.06 -9.74
N LYS A 36 -9.57 -1.24 -9.99
CA LYS A 36 -10.38 -0.63 -8.94
C LYS A 36 -10.96 -1.71 -8.02
N ASN A 37 -10.92 -1.46 -6.73
CA ASN A 37 -11.41 -2.36 -5.68
C ASN A 37 -10.72 -3.74 -5.65
N ASP A 38 -9.58 -3.91 -6.30
CA ASP A 38 -8.75 -5.09 -6.11
C ASP A 38 -8.22 -5.14 -4.66
N PHE A 39 -8.04 -6.36 -4.17
CA PHE A 39 -7.31 -6.60 -2.92
C PHE A 39 -6.26 -7.68 -3.18
N TRP A 40 -5.05 -7.22 -3.50
CA TRP A 40 -3.89 -8.04 -3.78
C TRP A 40 -3.09 -8.37 -2.52
N GLY A 41 -2.74 -9.64 -2.38
CA GLY A 41 -1.70 -10.10 -1.48
C GLY A 41 -0.42 -10.42 -2.25
N ILE A 42 0.71 -9.85 -1.84
CA ILE A 42 2.03 -10.17 -2.39
C ILE A 42 2.82 -10.91 -1.34
N VAL A 43 3.18 -12.16 -1.63
CA VAL A 43 3.94 -13.03 -0.73
C VAL A 43 5.21 -13.52 -1.41
N GLY A 44 6.15 -14.10 -0.65
CA GLY A 44 7.38 -14.66 -1.19
C GLY A 44 8.56 -14.54 -0.22
N PRO A 45 9.71 -15.16 -0.51
CA PRO A 45 10.86 -15.18 0.37
C PRO A 45 11.50 -13.79 0.51
N ASN A 46 12.29 -13.62 1.57
CA ASN A 46 13.13 -12.44 1.72
C ASN A 46 14.14 -12.38 0.57
N GLY A 47 14.32 -11.18 -0.01
CA GLY A 47 15.13 -11.00 -1.22
C GLY A 47 14.45 -11.45 -2.52
N GLY A 48 13.21 -11.95 -2.49
CA GLY A 48 12.46 -12.39 -3.69
C GLY A 48 12.03 -11.27 -4.64
N GLY A 49 12.18 -9.99 -4.26
CA GLY A 49 11.85 -8.84 -5.12
C GLY A 49 10.59 -8.08 -4.71
N LYS A 50 9.90 -8.46 -3.61
CA LYS A 50 8.65 -7.82 -3.15
C LYS A 50 8.78 -6.31 -2.99
N THR A 51 9.76 -5.84 -2.21
CA THR A 51 10.01 -4.41 -1.99
C THR A 51 10.41 -3.70 -3.28
N THR A 52 11.09 -4.38 -4.21
CA THR A 52 11.40 -3.83 -5.53
C THR A 52 10.13 -3.63 -6.35
N LEU A 53 9.23 -4.61 -6.34
CA LEU A 53 7.93 -4.52 -6.98
C LEU A 53 7.12 -3.35 -6.44
N VAL A 54 7.06 -3.20 -5.10
CA VAL A 54 6.42 -2.05 -4.45
C VAL A 54 7.03 -0.73 -4.89
N ARG A 55 8.36 -0.61 -4.92
CA ARG A 55 9.03 0.63 -5.36
C ARG A 55 8.75 0.98 -6.83
N LEU A 56 8.60 -0.02 -7.69
CA LEU A 56 8.19 0.18 -9.08
C LEU A 56 6.74 0.67 -9.16
N MET A 57 5.81 0.06 -8.39
CA MET A 57 4.42 0.50 -8.31
C MET A 57 4.28 1.94 -7.81
N LEU A 58 5.15 2.36 -6.90
CA LEU A 58 5.19 3.72 -6.34
C LEU A 58 5.91 4.74 -7.23
N GLY A 59 6.52 4.30 -8.35
CA GLY A 59 7.36 5.16 -9.18
C GLY A 59 8.69 5.58 -8.53
N LEU A 60 9.08 4.95 -7.41
CA LEU A 60 10.33 5.23 -6.69
C LEU A 60 11.55 4.54 -7.32
N LYS A 61 11.33 3.63 -8.24
CA LYS A 61 12.34 2.98 -9.06
C LYS A 61 11.83 2.86 -10.49
N GLN A 62 12.72 3.06 -11.46
CA GLN A 62 12.45 2.75 -12.86
C GLN A 62 12.82 1.28 -13.13
N PRO A 63 12.06 0.57 -13.95
CA PRO A 63 12.45 -0.76 -14.41
C PRO A 63 13.66 -0.69 -15.37
N ASP A 64 14.44 -1.76 -15.44
CA ASP A 64 15.52 -1.90 -16.43
C ASP A 64 14.94 -2.26 -17.81
N GLU A 65 13.85 -3.06 -17.81
CA GLU A 65 13.10 -3.47 -19.00
C GLU A 65 11.60 -3.45 -18.66
N GLY A 66 10.76 -3.24 -19.67
CA GLY A 66 9.30 -3.18 -19.50
C GLY A 66 8.80 -1.79 -19.14
N MET A 67 7.53 -1.69 -18.75
CA MET A 67 6.87 -0.41 -18.51
C MET A 67 5.89 -0.48 -17.34
N VAL A 68 5.90 0.56 -16.50
CA VAL A 68 4.85 0.84 -15.50
C VAL A 68 3.95 1.93 -16.05
N THR A 69 2.65 1.65 -16.12
CA THR A 69 1.66 2.62 -16.65
C THR A 69 0.55 2.81 -15.63
N TYR A 70 0.26 4.06 -15.31
CA TYR A 70 -0.88 4.44 -14.47
C TYR A 70 -2.03 4.89 -15.37
N TYR A 71 -3.26 4.72 -14.89
CA TYR A 71 -4.47 5.10 -15.62
C TYR A 71 -5.36 5.96 -14.73
N ASN A 72 -5.95 6.99 -15.32
CA ASN A 72 -6.96 7.82 -14.66
C ASN A 72 -8.32 7.11 -14.63
N ASN A 73 -9.32 7.75 -14.02
CA ASN A 73 -10.67 7.20 -13.91
C ASN A 73 -11.38 6.96 -15.25
N ASP A 74 -10.89 7.59 -16.32
CA ASP A 74 -11.42 7.43 -17.69
C ASP A 74 -10.67 6.30 -18.45
N GLY A 75 -9.75 5.59 -17.78
CA GLY A 75 -8.93 4.53 -18.38
C GLY A 75 -7.85 5.05 -19.33
N GLN A 76 -7.52 6.35 -19.27
CA GLN A 76 -6.45 6.93 -20.08
C GLN A 76 -5.13 6.91 -19.32
N PRO A 77 -4.01 6.63 -20.00
CA PRO A 77 -2.70 6.69 -19.39
C PRO A 77 -2.44 8.07 -18.77
N THR A 78 -1.91 8.08 -17.56
CA THR A 78 -1.55 9.28 -16.81
C THR A 78 -0.17 9.16 -16.19
N ARG A 79 0.44 10.29 -15.82
CA ARG A 79 1.75 10.28 -15.14
C ARG A 79 1.63 9.97 -13.65
N HIS A 80 0.49 10.24 -13.03
CA HIS A 80 0.30 10.13 -11.59
C HIS A 80 -1.14 9.72 -11.27
N ILE A 81 -1.26 8.83 -10.29
CA ILE A 81 -2.49 8.54 -9.55
C ILE A 81 -2.21 8.73 -8.06
N ALA A 82 -3.25 8.84 -7.25
CA ALA A 82 -3.08 8.95 -5.81
C ALA A 82 -2.74 7.59 -5.21
N ILE A 83 -1.51 7.41 -4.71
CA ILE A 83 -1.09 6.18 -4.03
C ILE A 83 -0.78 6.50 -2.57
N GLY A 84 -1.50 5.84 -1.64
CA GLY A 84 -1.17 5.80 -0.23
C GLY A 84 -0.13 4.72 0.03
N TYR A 85 0.86 5.00 0.87
CA TYR A 85 1.91 4.03 1.17
C TYR A 85 2.21 3.94 2.65
N LEU A 86 2.16 2.72 3.18
CA LEU A 86 2.60 2.35 4.51
C LEU A 86 3.86 1.48 4.38
N PRO A 87 5.06 2.02 4.65
CA PRO A 87 6.32 1.28 4.53
C PRO A 87 6.54 0.30 5.68
N GLN A 88 7.31 -0.75 5.44
CA GLN A 88 7.70 -1.76 6.42
C GLN A 88 8.46 -1.17 7.61
N TYR A 89 9.42 -0.27 7.34
CA TYR A 89 10.20 0.42 8.36
C TYR A 89 9.96 1.91 8.22
N THR A 90 9.45 2.49 9.27
CA THR A 90 9.39 3.94 9.38
C THR A 90 10.42 4.34 10.43
N HIS A 91 11.59 4.78 10.00
CA HIS A 91 12.53 5.48 10.84
C HIS A 91 11.96 6.87 11.17
N ILE A 92 10.88 6.87 11.94
CA ILE A 92 10.42 8.11 12.54
C ILE A 92 11.32 8.35 13.73
N ASP A 93 12.06 9.45 13.69
CA ASP A 93 12.73 9.94 14.88
C ASP A 93 11.65 10.25 15.93
N ARG A 94 11.52 9.35 16.90
CA ARG A 94 10.54 9.51 17.98
C ARG A 94 10.85 10.69 18.89
N GLN A 95 12.07 11.24 18.84
CA GLN A 95 12.44 12.45 19.58
C GLN A 95 11.95 13.74 18.89
N PHE A 96 11.56 13.64 17.62
CA PHE A 96 11.00 14.78 16.91
C PHE A 96 9.62 15.14 17.49
N PRO A 97 9.43 16.40 17.97
CA PRO A 97 8.21 16.80 18.67
C PRO A 97 7.07 17.08 17.69
N ILE A 98 6.57 16.02 17.06
CA ILE A 98 5.44 16.06 16.13
C ILE A 98 4.22 15.34 16.72
N SER A 99 3.05 15.93 16.59
CA SER A 99 1.78 15.35 17.02
C SER A 99 1.21 14.34 16.02
N VAL A 100 0.31 13.48 16.48
CA VAL A 100 -0.45 12.55 15.62
C VAL A 100 -1.15 13.31 14.49
N ARG A 101 -1.81 14.42 14.81
CA ARG A 101 -2.50 15.28 13.84
C ARG A 101 -1.58 15.77 12.76
N GLU A 102 -0.40 16.23 13.11
CA GLU A 102 0.59 16.74 12.14
C GLU A 102 1.16 15.63 11.25
N VAL A 103 1.37 14.43 11.80
CA VAL A 103 1.76 13.25 10.99
C VAL A 103 0.69 12.93 9.97
N VAL A 104 -0.59 12.86 10.37
CA VAL A 104 -1.68 12.57 9.43
C VAL A 104 -1.83 13.70 8.40
N LEU A 105 -1.74 14.97 8.84
CA LEU A 105 -1.81 16.13 7.97
C LEU A 105 -0.70 16.12 6.89
N SER A 106 0.49 15.60 7.22
CA SER A 106 1.59 15.46 6.26
C SER A 106 1.24 14.56 5.06
N GLY A 107 0.27 13.65 5.20
CA GLY A 107 -0.25 12.82 4.10
C GLY A 107 -0.95 13.63 3.00
N LEU A 108 -1.31 14.89 3.27
CA LEU A 108 -1.93 15.81 2.30
C LEU A 108 -0.91 16.77 1.66
N SER A 109 0.38 16.58 1.88
CA SER A 109 1.44 17.50 1.40
C SER A 109 1.45 17.66 -0.12
N ASN A 110 1.07 16.64 -0.87
CA ASN A 110 0.99 16.66 -2.33
C ASN A 110 -0.29 17.37 -2.87
N GLN A 111 -1.28 17.63 -2.02
CA GLN A 111 -2.52 18.34 -2.38
C GLN A 111 -2.43 19.86 -2.21
N LYS A 112 -1.32 20.36 -1.71
CA LYS A 112 -1.09 21.81 -1.55
C LYS A 112 0.12 22.28 -2.34
N ARG A 113 0.13 23.54 -2.73
CA ARG A 113 1.32 24.17 -3.33
C ARG A 113 2.40 24.36 -2.27
N LEU A 114 3.65 24.31 -2.70
CA LEU A 114 4.79 24.57 -1.84
C LEU A 114 4.62 25.92 -1.13
N LEU A 115 4.93 25.97 0.18
CA LEU A 115 4.83 27.15 1.05
C LEU A 115 3.39 27.64 1.36
N GLN A 116 2.35 27.02 0.84
CA GLN A 116 0.99 27.37 1.26
C GLN A 116 0.61 26.64 2.57
N PRO A 117 -0.14 27.30 3.48
CA PRO A 117 -0.68 26.65 4.66
C PRO A 117 -1.72 25.59 4.29
N TYR A 118 -1.96 24.63 5.19
CA TYR A 118 -3.08 23.72 5.06
C TYR A 118 -4.41 24.50 5.22
N THR A 119 -5.41 24.12 4.43
CA THR A 119 -6.74 24.75 4.44
C THR A 119 -7.63 24.12 5.50
N HIS A 120 -8.76 24.75 5.80
CA HIS A 120 -9.80 24.19 6.69
C HIS A 120 -10.26 22.81 6.19
N GLN A 121 -10.37 22.60 4.87
CA GLN A 121 -10.75 21.31 4.28
C GLN A 121 -9.73 20.22 4.62
N HIS A 122 -8.42 20.52 4.58
CA HIS A 122 -7.38 19.56 4.98
C HIS A 122 -7.52 19.15 6.44
N HIS A 123 -7.82 20.08 7.34
CA HIS A 123 -8.05 19.78 8.75
C HIS A 123 -9.32 18.95 8.98
N THR A 124 -10.38 19.19 8.22
CA THR A 124 -11.59 18.36 8.23
C THR A 124 -11.28 16.93 7.80
N MET A 125 -10.55 16.71 6.68
CA MET A 125 -10.12 15.38 6.24
C MET A 125 -9.29 14.65 7.29
N VAL A 126 -8.41 15.36 7.97
CA VAL A 126 -7.62 14.80 9.07
C VAL A 126 -8.51 14.36 10.22
N ASN A 127 -9.45 15.20 10.67
CA ASN A 127 -10.36 14.85 11.76
C ASN A 127 -11.23 13.64 11.43
N GLU A 128 -11.80 13.56 10.23
CA GLU A 128 -12.57 12.41 9.76
C GLU A 128 -11.72 11.13 9.77
N THR A 129 -10.47 11.23 9.31
CA THR A 129 -9.54 10.08 9.26
C THR A 129 -9.14 9.63 10.67
N LEU A 130 -8.87 10.56 11.58
CA LEU A 130 -8.56 10.27 12.98
C LEU A 130 -9.75 9.58 13.67
N GLN A 131 -10.97 10.06 13.44
CA GLN A 131 -12.18 9.44 13.99
C GLN A 131 -12.38 8.03 13.44
N ARG A 132 -12.20 7.80 12.14
CA ARG A 132 -12.36 6.50 11.49
C ARG A 132 -11.40 5.44 12.05
N LEU A 133 -10.22 5.84 12.52
CA LEU A 133 -9.18 4.95 13.04
C LEU A 133 -9.05 4.98 14.57
N ASP A 134 -10.02 5.51 15.29
CA ASP A 134 -10.02 5.64 16.76
C ASP A 134 -8.76 6.35 17.31
N LEU A 135 -8.34 7.43 16.64
CA LEU A 135 -7.18 8.22 16.99
C LEU A 135 -7.52 9.61 17.55
N THR A 136 -8.81 9.93 17.70
CA THR A 136 -9.28 11.28 18.07
C THR A 136 -8.69 11.75 19.40
N GLU A 137 -8.68 10.86 20.41
CA GLU A 137 -8.13 11.19 21.75
C GLU A 137 -6.59 11.28 21.77
N LEU A 138 -5.95 10.76 20.73
CA LEU A 138 -4.50 10.79 20.59
C LEU A 138 -4.03 11.93 19.67
N ALA A 139 -4.96 12.67 19.05
CA ALA A 139 -4.67 13.63 17.98
C ALA A 139 -3.56 14.63 18.31
N ASP A 140 -3.55 15.13 19.52
CA ASP A 140 -2.60 16.17 19.97
C ASP A 140 -1.43 15.58 20.79
N ARG A 141 -1.36 14.24 20.94
CA ARG A 141 -0.21 13.57 21.56
C ARG A 141 0.98 13.52 20.61
N HIS A 142 2.19 13.63 21.18
CA HIS A 142 3.41 13.40 20.45
C HIS A 142 3.57 11.92 20.09
N ILE A 143 4.06 11.62 18.88
CA ILE A 143 4.28 10.24 18.41
C ILE A 143 5.25 9.45 19.30
N ALA A 144 6.15 10.12 20.03
CA ALA A 144 7.05 9.52 21.00
C ALA A 144 6.31 8.75 22.12
N ALA A 145 5.12 9.21 22.49
CA ALA A 145 4.32 8.66 23.59
C ALA A 145 3.39 7.52 23.13
N LEU A 146 3.42 7.12 21.87
CA LEU A 146 2.55 6.10 21.32
C LEU A 146 3.15 4.69 21.47
N SER A 147 2.28 3.70 21.68
CA SER A 147 2.64 2.29 21.51
C SER A 147 2.94 1.98 20.03
N GLY A 148 3.61 0.86 19.75
CA GLY A 148 3.89 0.44 18.37
C GLY A 148 2.61 0.31 17.51
N GLY A 149 1.55 -0.30 18.06
CA GLY A 149 0.28 -0.43 17.37
C GLY A 149 -0.44 0.91 17.13
N GLN A 150 -0.40 1.84 18.12
CA GLN A 150 -0.93 3.18 17.93
C GLN A 150 -0.19 3.94 16.84
N LEU A 151 1.15 3.86 16.81
CA LEU A 151 1.95 4.49 15.76
C LEU A 151 1.62 3.91 14.38
N GLN A 152 1.42 2.61 14.30
CA GLN A 152 1.05 1.96 13.04
C GLN A 152 -0.33 2.44 12.52
N ARG A 153 -1.32 2.64 13.42
CA ARG A 153 -2.61 3.28 13.06
C ARG A 153 -2.42 4.70 12.54
N VAL A 154 -1.55 5.48 13.18
CA VAL A 154 -1.24 6.85 12.74
C VAL A 154 -0.62 6.86 11.35
N LEU A 155 0.28 5.91 11.05
CA LEU A 155 0.89 5.77 9.73
C LEU A 155 -0.12 5.32 8.68
N LEU A 156 -1.05 4.43 9.04
CA LEU A 156 -2.16 4.08 8.17
C LEU A 156 -3.05 5.30 7.92
N ALA A 157 -3.39 6.07 8.97
CA ALA A 157 -4.15 7.32 8.82
C ALA A 157 -3.48 8.28 7.85
N ARG A 158 -2.16 8.47 7.97
CA ARG A 158 -1.36 9.28 7.04
C ARG A 158 -1.45 8.77 5.59
N ALA A 159 -1.44 7.45 5.39
CA ALA A 159 -1.47 6.86 4.06
C ALA A 159 -2.85 7.02 3.37
N ILE A 160 -3.95 7.05 4.16
CA ILE A 160 -5.31 7.08 3.61
C ILE A 160 -5.99 8.45 3.61
N VAL A 161 -5.44 9.45 4.35
CA VAL A 161 -6.07 10.77 4.49
C VAL A 161 -6.30 11.48 3.15
N ALA A 162 -5.43 11.22 2.18
CA ALA A 162 -5.53 11.78 0.83
C ALA A 162 -6.58 11.08 -0.06
N LYS A 163 -7.30 10.06 0.46
CA LYS A 163 -8.25 9.21 -0.29
C LYS A 163 -7.60 8.64 -1.57
N PRO A 164 -6.58 7.77 -1.43
CA PRO A 164 -5.82 7.26 -2.56
C PRO A 164 -6.65 6.34 -3.46
N ASP A 165 -6.27 6.24 -4.74
CA ASP A 165 -6.82 5.26 -5.69
C ASP A 165 -6.27 3.85 -5.39
N ILE A 166 -4.99 3.77 -4.96
CA ILE A 166 -4.33 2.53 -4.54
C ILE A 166 -3.69 2.75 -3.17
N LEU A 167 -3.90 1.83 -2.24
CA LEU A 167 -3.24 1.77 -0.94
C LEU A 167 -2.24 0.60 -0.94
N VAL A 168 -0.95 0.90 -0.79
CA VAL A 168 0.12 -0.10 -0.70
C VAL A 168 0.60 -0.19 0.75
N LEU A 169 0.61 -1.42 1.29
CA LEU A 169 1.01 -1.73 2.66
C LEU A 169 2.16 -2.75 2.60
N ASP A 170 3.34 -2.35 3.08
CA ASP A 170 4.53 -3.20 3.08
C ASP A 170 4.77 -3.73 4.50
N GLU A 171 4.49 -5.03 4.74
CA GLU A 171 4.61 -5.73 6.02
C GLU A 171 3.91 -5.01 7.20
N PRO A 172 2.62 -4.67 7.08
CA PRO A 172 1.93 -3.85 8.07
C PRO A 172 1.80 -4.51 9.45
N ASN A 173 1.94 -5.84 9.54
CA ASN A 173 1.66 -6.64 10.73
C ASN A 173 2.85 -6.74 11.70
N THR A 174 4.03 -6.21 11.38
CA THR A 174 5.32 -6.53 12.03
C THR A 174 5.38 -6.23 13.54
N TYR A 175 4.48 -5.37 14.06
CA TYR A 175 4.47 -4.99 15.48
C TYR A 175 3.07 -5.02 16.10
N MET A 176 2.16 -5.82 15.51
CA MET A 176 0.77 -5.86 15.93
C MET A 176 0.42 -7.16 16.64
N ASP A 177 -0.35 -7.07 17.73
CA ASP A 177 -1.01 -8.24 18.30
C ASP A 177 -2.20 -8.70 17.41
N ARG A 178 -2.70 -9.91 17.69
CA ARG A 178 -3.78 -10.51 16.88
C ARG A 178 -5.10 -9.74 16.91
N HIS A 179 -5.38 -9.02 17.99
CA HIS A 179 -6.61 -8.22 18.09
C HIS A 179 -6.51 -7.03 17.14
N PHE A 180 -5.38 -6.35 17.17
CA PHE A 180 -5.13 -5.20 16.33
C PHE A 180 -5.04 -5.55 14.83
N GLN A 181 -4.49 -6.72 14.49
CA GLN A 181 -4.49 -7.21 13.10
C GLN A 181 -5.92 -7.35 12.56
N ARG A 182 -6.85 -7.89 13.39
CA ARG A 182 -8.25 -8.06 13.00
C ARG A 182 -8.93 -6.73 12.71
N ASP A 183 -8.73 -5.74 13.59
CA ASP A 183 -9.28 -4.39 13.42
C ASP A 183 -8.72 -3.72 12.17
N MET A 184 -7.43 -3.87 11.91
CA MET A 184 -6.79 -3.35 10.70
C MET A 184 -7.40 -3.96 9.42
N TYR A 185 -7.56 -5.29 9.36
CA TYR A 185 -8.17 -5.91 8.19
C TYR A 185 -9.63 -5.50 8.01
N ALA A 186 -10.41 -5.29 9.08
CA ALA A 186 -11.77 -4.75 9.00
C ALA A 186 -11.78 -3.36 8.35
N VAL A 187 -10.87 -2.48 8.77
CA VAL A 187 -10.67 -1.16 8.13
C VAL A 187 -10.24 -1.29 6.66
N LEU A 188 -9.33 -2.22 6.35
CA LEU A 188 -8.89 -2.42 4.97
C LEU A 188 -10.03 -2.93 4.07
N HIS A 189 -10.89 -3.82 4.55
CA HIS A 189 -12.06 -4.26 3.79
C HIS A 189 -13.04 -3.12 3.52
N GLU A 190 -13.27 -2.24 4.49
CA GLU A 190 -14.09 -1.04 4.30
C GLU A 190 -13.47 -0.10 3.27
N LEU A 191 -12.16 0.14 3.36
CA LEU A 191 -11.41 0.97 2.41
C LEU A 191 -11.44 0.40 0.99
N ASN A 192 -11.40 -0.94 0.85
CA ASN A 192 -11.40 -1.62 -0.45
C ASN A 192 -12.67 -1.36 -1.29
N ASN A 193 -13.74 -0.85 -0.69
CA ASN A 193 -14.92 -0.41 -1.44
C ASN A 193 -14.65 0.88 -2.25
N HIS A 194 -13.56 1.59 -1.95
CA HIS A 194 -13.26 2.91 -2.52
C HIS A 194 -11.86 3.02 -3.13
N CYS A 195 -10.93 2.11 -2.80
CA CYS A 195 -9.60 2.07 -3.37
C CYS A 195 -9.12 0.63 -3.56
N ALA A 196 -8.22 0.42 -4.50
CA ALA A 196 -7.50 -0.85 -4.59
C ALA A 196 -6.49 -0.97 -3.43
N ILE A 197 -6.27 -2.20 -2.96
CA ILE A 197 -5.31 -2.47 -1.87
C ILE A 197 -4.28 -3.49 -2.34
N VAL A 198 -3.02 -3.20 -2.07
CA VAL A 198 -1.89 -4.12 -2.27
C VAL A 198 -1.19 -4.30 -0.93
N ILE A 199 -1.26 -5.50 -0.36
CA ILE A 199 -0.59 -5.83 0.90
C ILE A 199 0.58 -6.78 0.62
N VAL A 200 1.77 -6.42 1.07
CA VAL A 200 2.94 -7.30 1.08
C VAL A 200 3.07 -7.90 2.46
N SER A 201 3.17 -9.21 2.56
CA SER A 201 3.35 -9.89 3.84
C SER A 201 4.09 -11.22 3.68
N HIS A 202 4.78 -11.64 4.75
CA HIS A 202 5.29 -12.99 4.90
C HIS A 202 4.27 -13.95 5.54
N ASP A 203 3.18 -13.43 6.11
CA ASP A 203 2.07 -14.22 6.65
C ASP A 203 1.09 -14.60 5.53
N VAL A 204 1.39 -15.72 4.88
CA VAL A 204 0.60 -16.25 3.76
C VAL A 204 -0.85 -16.55 4.17
N ASP A 205 -1.07 -17.06 5.39
CA ASP A 205 -2.40 -17.45 5.86
C ASP A 205 -3.30 -16.22 6.07
N ALA A 206 -2.77 -15.17 6.71
CA ALA A 206 -3.49 -13.91 6.88
C ALA A 206 -3.81 -13.26 5.53
N VAL A 207 -2.85 -13.22 4.61
CA VAL A 207 -3.05 -12.67 3.25
C VAL A 207 -4.17 -13.43 2.54
N ARG A 208 -4.13 -14.75 2.52
CA ARG A 208 -5.16 -15.59 1.86
C ARG A 208 -6.56 -15.41 2.43
N ALA A 209 -6.66 -15.24 3.74
CA ALA A 209 -7.96 -15.07 4.41
C ALA A 209 -8.64 -13.73 4.05
N HIS A 210 -7.86 -12.72 3.64
CA HIS A 210 -8.35 -11.35 3.52
C HIS A 210 -8.25 -10.77 2.11
N THR A 211 -7.46 -11.36 1.20
CA THR A 211 -7.25 -10.82 -0.15
C THR A 211 -8.05 -11.57 -1.21
N LYS A 212 -8.37 -10.88 -2.30
CA LYS A 212 -9.09 -11.46 -3.45
C LYS A 212 -8.14 -12.21 -4.39
N GLN A 213 -6.88 -11.77 -4.46
CA GLN A 213 -5.87 -12.31 -5.35
C GLN A 213 -4.53 -12.39 -4.60
N VAL A 214 -3.74 -13.41 -4.87
CA VAL A 214 -2.42 -13.59 -4.26
C VAL A 214 -1.37 -13.80 -5.34
N ALA A 215 -0.28 -13.04 -5.26
CA ALA A 215 0.88 -13.17 -6.11
C ALA A 215 2.08 -13.64 -5.28
N PHE A 216 2.73 -14.73 -5.71
CA PHE A 216 4.01 -15.17 -5.17
C PHE A 216 5.14 -14.55 -5.98
N VAL A 217 6.01 -13.80 -5.28
CA VAL A 217 7.14 -13.10 -5.89
C VAL A 217 8.45 -13.72 -5.43
N ASN A 218 9.14 -14.36 -6.38
CA ASN A 218 10.51 -14.88 -6.21
C ASN A 218 11.27 -14.73 -7.53
N ARG A 219 11.85 -13.56 -7.75
CA ARG A 219 12.44 -13.07 -9.02
C ARG A 219 11.46 -12.97 -10.19
N GLY A 220 10.46 -13.84 -10.26
CA GLY A 220 9.31 -13.79 -11.14
C GLY A 220 8.04 -13.56 -10.31
N LEU A 221 6.88 -13.47 -10.98
CA LEU A 221 5.57 -13.37 -10.33
C LEU A 221 4.71 -14.54 -10.80
N THR A 222 4.16 -15.29 -9.84
CA THR A 222 3.21 -16.37 -10.10
C THR A 222 1.92 -16.06 -9.36
N LEU A 223 0.79 -16.09 -10.06
CA LEU A 223 -0.52 -15.99 -9.44
C LEU A 223 -0.82 -17.28 -8.69
N ILE A 224 -1.23 -17.15 -7.43
CA ILE A 224 -1.64 -18.29 -6.62
C ILE A 224 -3.16 -18.28 -6.55
N ILE A 225 -3.77 -19.36 -7.04
CA ILE A 225 -5.18 -19.60 -6.76
C ILE A 225 -5.30 -19.90 -5.26
N PRO A 226 -6.20 -19.26 -4.51
CA PRO A 226 -6.27 -19.39 -3.05
C PRO A 226 -6.33 -20.84 -2.53
N GLN A 227 -6.77 -21.80 -3.35
CA GLN A 227 -6.83 -23.23 -3.01
C GLN A 227 -5.48 -23.97 -3.14
N GLU A 228 -4.52 -23.47 -3.92
CA GLU A 228 -3.24 -24.18 -4.20
C GLU A 228 -2.08 -23.77 -3.27
N ALA A 229 -2.23 -22.72 -2.48
CA ALA A 229 -1.15 -22.19 -1.64
C ALA A 229 -0.78 -23.12 -0.44
N GLN A 230 -1.45 -24.24 -0.25
CA GLN A 230 -1.06 -25.24 0.74
C GLN A 230 0.23 -25.97 0.36
N ALA A 231 0.49 -26.14 -0.94
CA ALA A 231 1.69 -26.77 -1.47
C ALA A 231 2.98 -25.94 -1.29
N LEU A 232 2.88 -24.62 -1.09
CA LEU A 232 4.04 -23.75 -0.92
C LEU A 232 4.62 -23.77 0.51
N LYS A 233 3.91 -24.29 1.50
CA LYS A 233 4.43 -24.49 2.88
C LYS A 233 5.48 -25.61 2.96
N GLU A 234 5.46 -26.55 2.01
CA GLU A 234 6.35 -27.72 2.00
C GLU A 234 7.68 -27.47 1.27
N MET A 235 7.85 -26.27 0.66
CA MET A 235 9.04 -25.90 -0.11
C MET A 235 10.01 -24.95 0.64
N HIS A 236 9.84 -24.78 1.98
CA HIS A 236 10.71 -23.90 2.78
C HIS A 236 11.31 -24.64 3.97
#